data_6ad89662551092a791f72de1beb1d882
#
_entry.id   6ad89662551092a791f72de1beb1d882
#
_cell.length_a   1.000
_cell.length_b   1.000
_cell.length_c   1.000
_cell.angle_alpha   90.00
_cell.angle_beta   90.00
_cell.angle_gamma   90.00
#
_symmetry.space_group_name_H-M   'P 1'
#
loop_
_entity.id
_entity.type
_entity.pdbx_description
1 polymer ?
#
loop_
_entity_poly.entity_id
_entity_poly.type
_entity_poly.pdbx_seq_one_letter_code
_entity_poly.pdbx_strand_id
1 'polypeptide(L)'
;MTFAKGILAALVLAAAVGQASATELEHWPAPAARQLNALIEANANKGAYAVFDMDNTSYRYDLEESLLPYLEMKGVLTRDRLDPSLKLIPFKDQAGHKESLFSYYYRLCEIDDMVCYPWVAQVFSGFTLRELKGYVDELMAYGKPIPATYYDGDKLATLDVEPPRVFSGQRELYNKLMENGIEVYVISAAHEELVRMVAADPRYGYNAKPENVIGVTTLLKNRKTGELTTARKQIAEGKYDPKANLDLEVTPYLWTPATWMAGKQAAILTYIDRWKRPVLVAGDTPDSDGYMLFNGTAEHGVHLWINRKAKYMDQLNGMIQEHSAAQAKAGLPVTADKDWVIVTPEQIQ
;
A
#
# COMPACT_ATOMS: atom_id res chain seq x y z
N MET A 1 31.64 -75.90 -24.95
CA MET A 1 32.30 -74.61 -25.04
C MET A 1 31.47 -73.73 -25.93
N THR A 2 30.66 -72.87 -25.36
CA THR A 2 29.90 -71.84 -26.15
C THR A 2 29.79 -70.61 -25.30
N PHE A 3 30.43 -69.55 -25.73
CA PHE A 3 30.43 -68.25 -25.09
C PHE A 3 29.15 -67.51 -25.42
N ALA A 4 28.41 -67.11 -24.37
CA ALA A 4 27.29 -66.16 -24.49
C ALA A 4 27.79 -64.74 -24.29
N LYS A 5 27.66 -63.91 -25.30
CA LYS A 5 27.91 -62.44 -25.25
C LYS A 5 26.69 -61.75 -24.64
N GLY A 6 26.81 -61.21 -23.45
CA GLY A 6 25.80 -60.31 -22.86
C GLY A 6 25.97 -58.87 -23.44
N ILE A 7 24.91 -58.33 -24.02
CA ILE A 7 24.80 -56.97 -24.44
C ILE A 7 24.21 -56.18 -23.29
N LEU A 8 25.01 -55.25 -22.74
CA LEU A 8 24.58 -54.26 -21.73
C LEU A 8 23.90 -53.10 -22.47
N ALA A 9 22.57 -52.99 -22.37
CA ALA A 9 21.85 -51.83 -22.83
C ALA A 9 21.89 -50.72 -21.76
N ALA A 10 22.61 -49.66 -22.00
CA ALA A 10 22.58 -48.44 -21.16
C ALA A 10 21.30 -47.65 -21.49
N LEU A 11 20.37 -47.60 -20.54
CA LEU A 11 19.22 -46.70 -20.57
C LEU A 11 19.73 -45.28 -20.21
N VAL A 12 19.80 -44.38 -21.17
CA VAL A 12 19.95 -42.95 -20.94
C VAL A 12 18.58 -42.39 -20.58
N LEU A 13 18.34 -42.16 -19.29
CA LEU A 13 17.21 -41.35 -18.85
C LEU A 13 17.50 -39.87 -19.19
N ALA A 14 16.92 -39.38 -20.27
CA ALA A 14 16.84 -37.96 -20.53
C ALA A 14 15.84 -37.34 -19.53
N ALA A 15 16.35 -36.71 -18.49
CA ALA A 15 15.55 -35.82 -17.66
C ALA A 15 15.12 -34.65 -18.54
N ALA A 16 13.88 -34.67 -18.97
CA ALA A 16 13.22 -33.47 -19.51
C ALA A 16 13.09 -32.47 -18.36
N VAL A 17 14.03 -31.54 -18.29
CA VAL A 17 13.86 -30.31 -17.52
C VAL A 17 12.77 -29.56 -18.26
N GLY A 18 11.55 -29.69 -17.79
CA GLY A 18 10.44 -28.85 -18.20
C GLY A 18 10.85 -27.40 -17.91
N GLN A 19 11.18 -26.65 -18.91
CA GLN A 19 11.14 -25.19 -18.82
C GLN A 19 9.70 -24.85 -18.48
N ALA A 20 9.46 -24.53 -17.20
CA ALA A 20 8.26 -23.80 -16.82
C ALA A 20 8.29 -22.52 -17.65
N SER A 21 7.42 -22.43 -18.65
CA SER A 21 7.18 -21.19 -19.37
C SER A 21 6.81 -20.17 -18.31
N ALA A 22 7.69 -19.23 -18.05
CA ALA A 22 7.38 -18.08 -17.24
C ALA A 22 6.17 -17.42 -17.92
N THR A 23 4.99 -17.55 -17.31
CA THR A 23 3.78 -16.89 -17.79
C THR A 23 4.08 -15.40 -17.76
N GLU A 24 4.14 -14.79 -18.91
CA GLU A 24 4.43 -13.35 -19.03
C GLU A 24 3.37 -12.56 -18.25
N LEU A 25 3.79 -11.43 -17.67
CA LEU A 25 2.87 -10.46 -17.07
C LEU A 25 2.07 -9.80 -18.20
N GLU A 26 0.82 -10.23 -18.37
CA GLU A 26 -0.02 -9.86 -19.53
C GLU A 26 -0.55 -8.41 -19.42
N HIS A 27 -0.72 -7.91 -18.21
CA HIS A 27 -1.25 -6.57 -17.94
C HIS A 27 -0.15 -5.51 -17.74
N TRP A 28 1.07 -5.77 -18.25
CA TRP A 28 2.20 -4.86 -18.16
C TRP A 28 2.78 -4.56 -19.54
N PRO A 29 3.31 -3.33 -19.75
CA PRO A 29 4.08 -3.05 -20.97
C PRO A 29 5.25 -4.03 -21.10
N ALA A 30 5.51 -4.52 -22.31
CA ALA A 30 6.51 -5.56 -22.53
C ALA A 30 7.92 -5.29 -21.94
N PRO A 31 8.47 -4.05 -21.94
CA PRO A 31 9.74 -3.77 -21.27
C PRO A 31 9.67 -3.97 -19.76
N ALA A 32 8.59 -3.47 -19.11
CA ALA A 32 8.36 -3.62 -17.68
C ALA A 32 8.13 -5.10 -17.32
N ALA A 33 7.30 -5.81 -18.07
CA ALA A 33 7.05 -7.24 -17.88
C ALA A 33 8.35 -8.06 -17.91
N ARG A 34 9.24 -7.81 -18.87
CA ARG A 34 10.53 -8.51 -18.95
C ARG A 34 11.41 -8.28 -17.73
N GLN A 35 11.51 -7.04 -17.25
CA GLN A 35 12.32 -6.70 -16.08
C GLN A 35 11.74 -7.31 -14.80
N LEU A 36 10.42 -7.24 -14.62
CA LEU A 36 9.73 -7.84 -13.48
C LEU A 36 9.81 -9.37 -13.50
N ASN A 37 9.65 -10.01 -14.66
CA ASN A 37 9.81 -11.46 -14.79
C ASN A 37 11.25 -11.89 -14.47
N ALA A 38 12.27 -11.16 -14.94
CA ALA A 38 13.67 -11.44 -14.60
C ALA A 38 13.92 -11.32 -13.09
N LEU A 39 13.34 -10.32 -12.42
CA LEU A 39 13.40 -10.19 -10.97
C LEU A 39 12.78 -11.40 -10.27
N ILE A 40 11.58 -11.82 -10.70
CA ILE A 40 10.86 -12.96 -10.12
C ILE A 40 11.70 -14.24 -10.27
N GLU A 41 12.19 -14.54 -11.46
CA GLU A 41 13.04 -15.70 -11.74
C GLU A 41 14.31 -15.70 -10.88
N ALA A 42 14.98 -14.54 -10.77
CA ALA A 42 16.20 -14.40 -9.98
C ALA A 42 15.98 -14.65 -8.48
N ASN A 43 14.76 -14.43 -7.97
CA ASN A 43 14.45 -14.45 -6.54
C ASN A 43 13.47 -15.55 -6.13
N ALA A 44 12.97 -16.36 -7.07
CA ALA A 44 11.97 -17.40 -6.81
C ALA A 44 12.44 -18.39 -5.74
N ASN A 45 11.57 -18.61 -4.73
CA ASN A 45 11.79 -19.57 -3.62
C ASN A 45 13.10 -19.34 -2.82
N LYS A 46 13.64 -18.11 -2.80
CA LYS A 46 14.84 -17.73 -2.04
C LYS A 46 14.52 -16.98 -0.73
N GLY A 47 13.26 -17.03 -0.29
CA GLY A 47 12.77 -16.29 0.87
C GLY A 47 12.84 -14.76 0.65
N ALA A 48 12.76 -14.30 -0.57
CA ALA A 48 12.69 -12.88 -0.93
C ALA A 48 11.31 -12.30 -0.59
N TYR A 49 11.23 -10.98 -0.51
CA TYR A 49 9.97 -10.27 -0.36
C TYR A 49 9.93 -8.97 -1.14
N ALA A 50 8.73 -8.52 -1.47
CA ALA A 50 8.44 -7.27 -2.14
C ALA A 50 7.56 -6.39 -1.26
N VAL A 51 7.70 -5.07 -1.38
CA VAL A 51 6.92 -4.07 -0.63
C VAL A 51 6.21 -3.14 -1.59
N PHE A 52 4.94 -2.92 -1.36
CA PHE A 52 4.09 -2.04 -2.16
C PHE A 52 3.43 -0.98 -1.29
N ASP A 53 3.45 0.26 -1.74
CA ASP A 53 2.45 1.22 -1.30
C ASP A 53 1.07 0.85 -1.86
N MET A 54 0.00 1.42 -1.31
CA MET A 54 -1.35 1.02 -1.72
C MET A 54 -2.04 2.06 -2.58
N ASP A 55 -2.35 3.24 -2.04
CA ASP A 55 -3.10 4.28 -2.74
C ASP A 55 -2.31 4.81 -3.94
N ASN A 56 -2.95 4.84 -5.11
CA ASN A 56 -2.34 5.21 -6.40
C ASN A 56 -1.14 4.37 -6.86
N THR A 57 -0.69 3.41 -6.06
CA THR A 57 0.37 2.45 -6.40
C THR A 57 -0.18 1.08 -6.73
N SER A 58 -0.98 0.48 -5.85
CA SER A 58 -1.56 -0.85 -6.02
C SER A 58 -2.96 -0.82 -6.63
N TYR A 59 -3.70 0.22 -6.37
CA TYR A 59 -4.93 0.62 -7.09
C TYR A 59 -4.86 2.11 -7.44
N ARG A 60 -5.71 2.56 -8.36
CA ARG A 60 -5.84 3.97 -8.71
C ARG A 60 -6.67 4.68 -7.67
N TYR A 61 -6.35 5.93 -7.37
CA TYR A 61 -6.98 6.83 -6.41
C TYR A 61 -6.71 6.43 -4.95
N ASP A 62 -7.34 7.13 -4.03
CA ASP A 62 -7.08 7.05 -2.60
C ASP A 62 -8.31 6.55 -1.83
N LEU A 63 -8.11 5.56 -0.96
CA LEU A 63 -9.19 4.93 -0.22
C LEU A 63 -9.75 5.86 0.87
N GLU A 64 -8.88 6.43 1.70
CA GLU A 64 -9.34 7.28 2.81
C GLU A 64 -9.88 8.60 2.33
N GLU A 65 -9.19 9.23 1.36
CA GLU A 65 -9.63 10.50 0.77
C GLU A 65 -10.99 10.37 0.08
N SER A 66 -11.34 9.21 -0.46
CA SER A 66 -12.65 8.96 -1.06
C SER A 66 -13.70 8.45 -0.06
N LEU A 67 -13.29 7.66 0.95
CA LEU A 67 -14.20 7.14 1.97
C LEU A 67 -14.77 8.28 2.83
N LEU A 68 -13.96 9.28 3.15
CA LEU A 68 -14.36 10.42 3.96
C LEU A 68 -15.58 11.15 3.38
N PRO A 69 -15.56 11.73 2.16
CA PRO A 69 -16.73 12.39 1.59
C PRO A 69 -17.87 11.41 1.25
N TYR A 70 -17.56 10.15 0.97
CA TYR A 70 -18.57 9.12 0.75
C TYR A 70 -19.43 8.90 2.00
N LEU A 71 -18.82 8.79 3.17
CA LEU A 71 -19.52 8.64 4.44
C LEU A 71 -20.24 9.92 4.86
N GLU A 72 -19.70 11.10 4.54
CA GLU A 72 -20.41 12.37 4.73
C GLU A 72 -21.67 12.44 3.84
N MET A 73 -21.56 12.09 2.57
CA MET A 73 -22.69 12.05 1.61
C MET A 73 -23.80 11.09 2.10
N LYS A 74 -23.41 9.98 2.73
CA LYS A 74 -24.36 9.04 3.35
C LYS A 74 -24.94 9.54 4.68
N GLY A 75 -24.44 10.61 5.25
CA GLY A 75 -24.82 11.12 6.56
C GLY A 75 -24.40 10.23 7.73
N VAL A 76 -23.45 9.30 7.52
CA VAL A 76 -22.96 8.37 8.55
C VAL A 76 -21.77 8.94 9.31
N LEU A 77 -20.88 9.67 8.65
CA LEU A 77 -19.81 10.42 9.26
C LEU A 77 -20.19 11.90 9.27
N THR A 78 -20.28 12.50 10.45
CA THR A 78 -20.71 13.88 10.64
C THR A 78 -19.82 14.57 11.65
N ARG A 79 -19.82 15.92 11.64
CA ARG A 79 -19.08 16.73 12.61
C ARG A 79 -19.45 16.41 14.08
N ASP A 80 -20.69 15.98 14.33
CA ASP A 80 -21.15 15.65 15.68
C ASP A 80 -20.62 14.29 16.16
N ARG A 81 -20.26 13.42 15.21
CA ARG A 81 -19.59 12.13 15.50
C ARG A 81 -18.08 12.21 15.60
N LEU A 82 -17.49 13.33 15.15
CA LEU A 82 -16.05 13.51 15.23
C LEU A 82 -15.60 13.49 16.70
N ASP A 83 -14.61 12.65 17.01
CA ASP A 83 -14.01 12.63 18.34
C ASP A 83 -13.53 14.04 18.72
N PRO A 84 -13.84 14.54 19.93
CA PRO A 84 -13.45 15.89 20.34
C PRO A 84 -11.95 16.19 20.24
N SER A 85 -11.09 15.18 20.39
CA SER A 85 -9.63 15.32 20.28
C SER A 85 -9.17 15.63 18.86
N LEU A 86 -10.00 15.37 17.83
CA LEU A 86 -9.72 15.62 16.43
C LEU A 86 -10.20 16.99 15.94
N LYS A 87 -10.83 17.79 16.81
CA LYS A 87 -11.20 19.19 16.49
C LYS A 87 -10.00 20.11 16.72
N LEU A 88 -9.01 20.04 15.83
CA LEU A 88 -7.71 20.72 15.97
C LEU A 88 -7.78 22.23 15.70
N ILE A 89 -8.65 22.62 14.76
CA ILE A 89 -8.88 24.02 14.37
C ILE A 89 -10.38 24.33 14.37
N PRO A 90 -10.82 25.60 14.43
CA PRO A 90 -12.23 25.95 14.27
C PRO A 90 -12.75 25.57 12.88
N PHE A 91 -13.99 25.10 12.81
CA PHE A 91 -14.68 24.93 11.53
C PHE A 91 -14.92 26.29 10.86
N LYS A 92 -14.76 26.34 9.52
CA LYS A 92 -14.96 27.52 8.70
C LYS A 92 -16.38 27.54 8.13
N ASP A 93 -17.35 27.89 8.97
CA ASP A 93 -18.75 27.99 8.55
C ASP A 93 -19.04 29.36 7.93
N GLN A 94 -19.85 29.39 6.90
CA GLN A 94 -20.36 30.61 6.26
C GLN A 94 -21.90 30.60 6.26
N ALA A 95 -22.53 31.76 5.97
CA ALA A 95 -23.96 31.84 5.81
C ALA A 95 -24.45 30.87 4.71
N GLY A 96 -25.28 29.91 5.10
CA GLY A 96 -25.84 28.90 4.20
C GLY A 96 -24.89 27.72 3.87
N HIS A 97 -23.65 27.68 4.42
CA HIS A 97 -22.72 26.57 4.22
C HIS A 97 -22.04 26.16 5.53
N LYS A 98 -22.21 24.92 5.91
CA LYS A 98 -21.43 24.29 7.00
C LYS A 98 -20.25 23.54 6.38
N GLU A 99 -19.04 23.80 6.89
CA GLU A 99 -17.83 23.13 6.43
C GLU A 99 -17.95 21.62 6.61
N SER A 100 -17.60 20.84 5.57
CA SER A 100 -17.51 19.39 5.61
C SER A 100 -16.24 18.93 6.32
N LEU A 101 -16.19 17.66 6.76
CA LEU A 101 -14.96 17.05 7.27
C LEU A 101 -13.91 16.88 6.17
N PHE A 102 -14.34 16.68 4.92
CA PHE A 102 -13.45 16.65 3.77
C PHE A 102 -12.74 18.01 3.57
N SER A 103 -13.48 19.11 3.63
CA SER A 103 -12.89 20.47 3.60
C SER A 103 -11.96 20.72 4.79
N TYR A 104 -12.36 20.29 5.97
CA TYR A 104 -11.57 20.40 7.19
C TYR A 104 -10.22 19.66 7.06
N TYR A 105 -10.24 18.43 6.51
CA TYR A 105 -9.05 17.65 6.20
C TYR A 105 -8.09 18.42 5.27
N TYR A 106 -8.61 18.99 4.16
CA TYR A 106 -7.80 19.79 3.23
C TYR A 106 -7.16 21.00 3.92
N ARG A 107 -7.88 21.69 4.79
CA ARG A 107 -7.33 22.81 5.57
C ARG A 107 -6.26 22.37 6.59
N LEU A 108 -6.35 21.17 7.11
CA LEU A 108 -5.27 20.62 7.93
C LEU A 108 -4.02 20.34 7.08
N CYS A 109 -4.17 19.89 5.82
CA CYS A 109 -3.06 19.70 4.89
C CYS A 109 -2.40 21.05 4.48
N GLU A 110 -3.14 22.16 4.46
CA GLU A 110 -2.55 23.49 4.27
C GLU A 110 -1.59 23.87 5.42
N ILE A 111 -1.78 23.32 6.61
CA ILE A 111 -0.86 23.52 7.73
C ILE A 111 0.41 22.68 7.54
N ASP A 112 0.25 21.36 7.37
CA ASP A 112 1.33 20.41 7.14
C ASP A 112 0.74 19.02 6.86
N ASP A 113 1.34 18.24 5.96
CA ASP A 113 0.94 16.85 5.70
C ASP A 113 1.01 15.98 6.97
N MET A 114 1.94 16.28 7.88
CA MET A 114 2.07 15.57 9.16
C MET A 114 0.98 15.94 10.18
N VAL A 115 0.08 16.88 9.84
CA VAL A 115 -1.14 17.18 10.61
C VAL A 115 -2.33 16.46 9.99
N CYS A 116 -2.50 16.52 8.67
CA CYS A 116 -3.68 15.97 8.02
C CYS A 116 -3.61 14.44 7.84
N TYR A 117 -2.46 13.86 7.55
CA TYR A 117 -2.33 12.40 7.37
C TYR A 117 -2.69 11.61 8.65
N PRO A 118 -2.19 11.98 9.85
CA PRO A 118 -2.69 11.36 11.07
C PRO A 118 -4.20 11.53 11.25
N TRP A 119 -4.69 12.72 10.99
CA TRP A 119 -6.09 13.05 11.21
C TRP A 119 -7.04 12.20 10.35
N VAL A 120 -6.74 12.02 9.05
CA VAL A 120 -7.61 11.23 8.16
C VAL A 120 -7.63 9.76 8.54
N ALA A 121 -6.53 9.21 9.06
CA ALA A 121 -6.52 7.86 9.60
C ALA A 121 -7.34 7.72 10.91
N GLN A 122 -7.42 8.79 11.71
CA GLN A 122 -8.12 8.82 13.00
C GLN A 122 -9.61 9.17 12.88
N VAL A 123 -10.02 9.82 11.78
CA VAL A 123 -11.40 10.35 11.63
C VAL A 123 -12.49 9.27 11.68
N PHE A 124 -12.13 8.03 11.39
CA PHE A 124 -13.04 6.87 11.43
C PHE A 124 -13.20 6.28 12.85
N SER A 125 -12.69 6.95 13.88
CA SER A 125 -12.88 6.53 15.28
C SER A 125 -14.37 6.49 15.65
N GLY A 126 -14.73 5.51 16.48
CA GLY A 126 -16.12 5.25 16.89
C GLY A 126 -16.87 4.29 15.95
N PHE A 127 -16.32 3.92 14.80
CA PHE A 127 -16.83 2.83 13.98
C PHE A 127 -16.20 1.49 14.39
N THR A 128 -16.96 0.41 14.27
CA THR A 128 -16.38 -0.93 14.30
C THR A 128 -15.75 -1.27 12.96
N LEU A 129 -14.78 -2.20 12.96
CA LEU A 129 -14.18 -2.68 11.70
C LEU A 129 -15.22 -3.36 10.79
N ARG A 130 -16.28 -3.94 11.37
CA ARG A 130 -17.39 -4.52 10.60
C ARG A 130 -18.17 -3.45 9.83
N GLU A 131 -18.48 -2.32 10.49
CA GLU A 131 -19.15 -1.20 9.84
C GLU A 131 -18.27 -0.62 8.73
N LEU A 132 -16.99 -0.38 9.02
CA LEU A 132 -16.04 0.13 8.03
C LEU A 132 -15.87 -0.81 6.85
N LYS A 133 -15.79 -2.14 7.09
CA LYS A 133 -15.72 -3.14 6.00
C LYS A 133 -16.91 -3.04 5.07
N GLY A 134 -18.11 -2.88 5.61
CA GLY A 134 -19.31 -2.66 4.80
C GLY A 134 -19.20 -1.41 3.93
N TYR A 135 -18.74 -0.29 4.50
CA TYR A 135 -18.59 0.96 3.77
C TYR A 135 -17.46 0.95 2.74
N VAL A 136 -16.35 0.29 3.03
CA VAL A 136 -15.26 0.08 2.05
C VAL A 136 -15.79 -0.73 0.86
N ASP A 137 -16.53 -1.81 1.12
CA ASP A 137 -17.10 -2.63 0.05
C ASP A 137 -18.11 -1.86 -0.81
N GLU A 138 -18.94 -1.05 -0.16
CA GLU A 138 -19.88 -0.17 -0.87
C GLU A 138 -19.16 0.88 -1.72
N LEU A 139 -18.10 1.51 -1.18
CA LEU A 139 -17.28 2.49 -1.89
C LEU A 139 -16.60 1.87 -3.11
N MET A 140 -15.95 0.72 -2.93
CA MET A 140 -15.30 -0.01 -4.02
C MET A 140 -16.27 -0.40 -5.14
N ALA A 141 -17.53 -0.68 -4.80
CA ALA A 141 -18.59 -1.01 -5.75
C ALA A 141 -19.28 0.24 -6.33
N TYR A 142 -19.13 1.40 -5.71
CA TYR A 142 -19.86 2.61 -6.09
C TYR A 142 -19.49 3.09 -7.50
N GLY A 143 -18.21 3.09 -7.84
CA GLY A 143 -17.69 3.28 -9.21
C GLY A 143 -18.01 4.65 -9.85
N LYS A 144 -18.49 5.63 -9.08
CA LYS A 144 -18.82 6.98 -9.54
C LYS A 144 -18.06 8.02 -8.72
N PRO A 145 -17.76 9.19 -9.31
CA PRO A 145 -17.22 10.30 -8.55
C PRO A 145 -18.13 10.72 -7.39
N ILE A 146 -17.52 11.11 -6.28
CA ILE A 146 -18.19 11.58 -5.07
C ILE A 146 -18.05 13.09 -5.04
N PRO A 147 -19.15 13.86 -5.18
CA PRO A 147 -19.07 15.32 -5.13
C PRO A 147 -18.69 15.76 -3.72
N ALA A 148 -17.64 16.55 -3.62
CA ALA A 148 -17.16 17.14 -2.38
C ALA A 148 -16.98 18.65 -2.53
N THR A 149 -17.16 19.39 -1.44
CA THR A 149 -16.94 20.83 -1.37
C THR A 149 -15.81 21.09 -0.39
N TYR A 150 -14.89 21.95 -0.73
CA TYR A 150 -13.76 22.32 0.12
C TYR A 150 -13.41 23.80 -0.04
N TYR A 151 -12.62 24.34 0.90
CA TYR A 151 -12.06 25.68 0.78
C TYR A 151 -10.72 25.62 0.05
N ASP A 152 -10.62 26.43 -1.01
CA ASP A 152 -9.36 26.82 -1.66
C ASP A 152 -9.06 28.27 -1.20
N GLY A 153 -8.25 28.40 -0.19
CA GLY A 153 -8.10 29.64 0.56
C GLY A 153 -9.44 30.06 1.19
N ASP A 154 -10.00 31.20 0.78
CA ASP A 154 -11.29 31.70 1.27
C ASP A 154 -12.49 31.37 0.35
N LYS A 155 -12.25 30.71 -0.76
CA LYS A 155 -13.29 30.39 -1.75
C LYS A 155 -13.76 28.95 -1.60
N LEU A 156 -15.08 28.76 -1.68
CA LEU A 156 -15.65 27.43 -1.83
C LEU A 156 -15.41 26.92 -3.24
N ALA A 157 -14.83 25.74 -3.33
CA ALA A 157 -14.62 25.00 -4.56
C ALA A 157 -15.31 23.63 -4.46
N THR A 158 -15.55 23.02 -5.60
CA THR A 158 -16.10 21.64 -5.70
C THR A 158 -15.07 20.73 -6.36
N LEU A 159 -15.04 19.50 -5.92
CA LEU A 159 -14.18 18.45 -6.44
C LEU A 159 -14.99 17.17 -6.56
N ASP A 160 -14.80 16.46 -7.65
CA ASP A 160 -15.28 15.10 -7.83
C ASP A 160 -14.20 14.13 -7.39
N VAL A 161 -14.40 13.48 -6.23
CA VAL A 161 -13.42 12.54 -5.64
C VAL A 161 -13.70 11.15 -6.21
N GLU A 162 -12.72 10.60 -6.91
CA GLU A 162 -12.83 9.27 -7.51
C GLU A 162 -12.59 8.16 -6.47
N PRO A 163 -13.47 7.13 -6.40
CA PRO A 163 -13.24 5.97 -5.55
C PRO A 163 -12.11 5.08 -6.12
N PRO A 164 -11.49 4.22 -5.29
CA PRO A 164 -10.40 3.35 -5.74
C PRO A 164 -10.82 2.43 -6.88
N ARG A 165 -9.90 2.19 -7.82
CA ARG A 165 -10.06 1.26 -8.94
C ARG A 165 -8.87 0.32 -9.02
N VAL A 166 -9.13 -0.98 -8.99
CA VAL A 166 -8.10 -2.01 -9.02
C VAL A 166 -7.26 -1.91 -10.30
N PHE A 167 -5.94 -1.93 -10.16
CA PHE A 167 -5.02 -2.12 -11.28
C PHE A 167 -4.86 -3.61 -11.60
N SER A 168 -5.21 -4.01 -12.81
CA SER A 168 -5.07 -5.40 -13.28
C SER A 168 -3.62 -5.87 -13.24
N GLY A 169 -2.69 -5.00 -13.66
CA GLY A 169 -1.25 -5.31 -13.63
C GLY A 169 -0.73 -5.52 -12.21
N GLN A 170 -1.10 -4.68 -11.26
CA GLN A 170 -0.64 -4.84 -9.88
C GLN A 170 -1.20 -6.12 -9.25
N ARG A 171 -2.49 -6.40 -9.46
CA ARG A 171 -3.10 -7.63 -8.99
C ARG A 171 -2.41 -8.87 -9.57
N GLU A 172 -2.06 -8.85 -10.85
CA GLU A 172 -1.29 -9.89 -11.52
C GLU A 172 0.10 -10.04 -10.90
N LEU A 173 0.83 -8.92 -10.70
CA LEU A 173 2.17 -8.92 -10.13
C LEU A 173 2.19 -9.47 -8.70
N TYR A 174 1.24 -9.08 -7.85
CA TYR A 174 1.13 -9.61 -6.48
C TYR A 174 1.02 -11.14 -6.48
N ASN A 175 0.09 -11.68 -7.27
CA ASN A 175 -0.11 -13.11 -7.36
C ASN A 175 1.11 -13.83 -7.94
N LYS A 176 1.72 -13.25 -8.99
CA LYS A 176 2.91 -13.82 -9.62
C LYS A 176 4.11 -13.89 -8.68
N LEU A 177 4.33 -12.84 -7.86
CA LEU A 177 5.35 -12.85 -6.83
C LEU A 177 5.11 -13.97 -5.81
N MET A 178 3.89 -14.05 -5.26
CA MET A 178 3.54 -15.05 -4.25
C MET A 178 3.59 -16.48 -4.79
N GLU A 179 3.15 -16.73 -6.01
CA GLU A 179 3.24 -18.03 -6.70
C GLU A 179 4.69 -18.52 -6.85
N ASN A 180 5.64 -17.58 -6.91
CA ASN A 180 7.07 -17.86 -6.98
C ASN A 180 7.79 -17.80 -5.62
N GLY A 181 7.04 -17.85 -4.51
CA GLY A 181 7.60 -17.86 -3.17
C GLY A 181 8.27 -16.55 -2.74
N ILE A 182 7.92 -15.44 -3.37
CA ILE A 182 8.30 -14.08 -2.96
C ILE A 182 7.15 -13.51 -2.14
N GLU A 183 7.40 -13.21 -0.86
CA GLU A 183 6.35 -12.66 -0.01
C GLU A 183 6.00 -11.23 -0.41
N VAL A 184 4.72 -10.90 -0.41
CA VAL A 184 4.23 -9.56 -0.70
C VAL A 184 3.78 -8.89 0.58
N TYR A 185 4.30 -7.69 0.83
CA TYR A 185 3.92 -6.79 1.91
C TYR A 185 3.34 -5.50 1.33
N VAL A 186 2.36 -4.96 2.02
CA VAL A 186 1.81 -3.63 1.75
C VAL A 186 2.25 -2.71 2.87
N ILE A 187 2.73 -1.50 2.54
CA ILE A 187 3.04 -0.44 3.51
C ILE A 187 2.38 0.85 3.03
N SER A 188 1.25 1.21 3.64
CA SER A 188 0.43 2.34 3.25
C SER A 188 0.48 3.47 4.27
N ALA A 189 0.34 4.70 3.82
CA ALA A 189 0.12 5.87 4.67
C ALA A 189 -1.33 5.99 5.18
N ALA A 190 -2.24 5.14 4.69
CA ALA A 190 -3.62 5.05 5.13
C ALA A 190 -3.79 4.10 6.35
N HIS A 191 -4.96 4.15 6.99
CA HIS A 191 -5.29 3.31 8.14
C HIS A 191 -5.16 1.81 7.82
N GLU A 192 -4.37 1.09 8.59
CA GLU A 192 -3.99 -0.31 8.35
C GLU A 192 -5.19 -1.23 8.11
N GLU A 193 -6.25 -1.09 8.92
CA GLU A 193 -7.41 -1.96 8.79
C GLU A 193 -8.21 -1.69 7.50
N LEU A 194 -8.31 -0.42 7.06
CA LEU A 194 -8.99 -0.09 5.80
C LEU A 194 -8.22 -0.66 4.60
N VAL A 195 -6.91 -0.50 4.58
CA VAL A 195 -6.04 -1.07 3.54
C VAL A 195 -6.14 -2.60 3.52
N ARG A 196 -6.15 -3.23 4.69
CA ARG A 196 -6.29 -4.69 4.83
C ARG A 196 -7.63 -5.19 4.28
N MET A 197 -8.71 -4.40 4.43
CA MET A 197 -10.04 -4.73 3.90
C MET A 197 -10.06 -4.84 2.36
N VAL A 198 -9.08 -4.27 1.66
CA VAL A 198 -8.93 -4.38 0.21
C VAL A 198 -7.81 -5.35 -0.15
N ALA A 199 -6.61 -5.16 0.37
CA ALA A 199 -5.43 -5.93 -0.03
C ALA A 199 -5.51 -7.43 0.33
N ALA A 200 -6.18 -7.76 1.44
CA ALA A 200 -6.31 -9.15 1.91
C ALA A 200 -7.67 -9.79 1.58
N ASP A 201 -8.63 -9.04 1.02
CA ASP A 201 -9.92 -9.61 0.63
C ASP A 201 -9.82 -10.26 -0.77
N PRO A 202 -10.09 -11.57 -0.90
CA PRO A 202 -10.02 -12.28 -2.18
C PRO A 202 -10.90 -11.69 -3.28
N ARG A 203 -11.96 -10.95 -2.94
CA ARG A 203 -12.85 -10.30 -3.90
C ARG A 203 -12.14 -9.27 -4.78
N TYR A 204 -11.08 -8.65 -4.26
CA TYR A 204 -10.29 -7.67 -4.99
C TYR A 204 -9.09 -8.28 -5.72
N GLY A 205 -8.73 -9.54 -5.36
CA GLY A 205 -7.79 -10.38 -6.09
C GLY A 205 -6.31 -10.08 -5.86
N TYR A 206 -5.94 -9.21 -4.91
CA TYR A 206 -4.53 -9.01 -4.52
C TYR A 206 -4.00 -10.20 -3.72
N ASN A 207 -4.84 -10.81 -2.90
CA ASN A 207 -4.54 -12.00 -2.11
C ASN A 207 -3.34 -11.83 -1.15
N ALA A 208 -3.03 -10.61 -0.73
CA ALA A 208 -2.01 -10.37 0.27
C ALA A 208 -2.41 -11.05 1.59
N LYS A 209 -1.44 -11.63 2.30
CA LYS A 209 -1.71 -12.17 3.64
C LYS A 209 -2.15 -11.01 4.56
N PRO A 210 -3.21 -11.18 5.37
CA PRO A 210 -3.68 -10.11 6.25
C PRO A 210 -2.59 -9.58 7.18
N GLU A 211 -1.67 -10.44 7.64
CA GLU A 211 -0.55 -10.09 8.50
C GLU A 211 0.52 -9.24 7.80
N ASN A 212 0.58 -9.33 6.48
CA ASN A 212 1.55 -8.62 5.65
C ASN A 212 1.05 -7.22 5.23
N VAL A 213 -0.15 -6.82 5.64
CA VAL A 213 -0.67 -5.48 5.39
C VAL A 213 -0.32 -4.60 6.58
N ILE A 214 0.49 -3.58 6.33
CA ILE A 214 1.01 -2.64 7.31
C ILE A 214 0.52 -1.23 6.91
N GLY A 215 0.01 -0.49 7.87
CA GLY A 215 -0.50 0.85 7.65
C GLY A 215 -0.43 1.69 8.90
N VAL A 216 -1.10 2.83 8.87
CA VAL A 216 -1.28 3.66 10.06
C VAL A 216 -2.19 2.91 11.03
N THR A 217 -1.65 2.53 12.16
CA THR A 217 -2.35 1.73 13.16
C THR A 217 -2.90 2.62 14.26
N THR A 218 -4.18 2.46 14.58
CA THR A 218 -4.79 3.01 15.79
C THR A 218 -5.09 1.89 16.79
N LEU A 219 -5.24 2.23 18.05
CA LEU A 219 -5.74 1.28 19.05
C LEU A 219 -7.17 0.89 18.68
N LEU A 220 -7.43 -0.40 18.77
CA LEU A 220 -8.76 -0.99 18.63
C LEU A 220 -9.31 -1.32 20.03
N LYS A 221 -10.58 -1.04 20.26
CA LYS A 221 -11.24 -1.20 21.56
C LYS A 221 -12.37 -2.22 21.48
N ASN A 222 -12.37 -3.14 22.40
CA ASN A 222 -13.53 -3.99 22.64
C ASN A 222 -14.58 -3.17 23.42
N ARG A 223 -15.73 -2.92 22.80
CA ARG A 223 -16.82 -2.13 23.43
C ARG A 223 -17.38 -2.73 24.72
N LYS A 224 -17.30 -4.06 24.88
CA LYS A 224 -17.85 -4.76 26.04
C LYS A 224 -16.88 -4.79 27.22
N THR A 225 -15.62 -5.04 26.97
CA THR A 225 -14.60 -5.19 28.04
C THR A 225 -13.78 -3.92 28.27
N GLY A 226 -13.77 -2.98 27.30
CA GLY A 226 -12.88 -1.82 27.31
C GLY A 226 -11.42 -2.14 26.97
N GLU A 227 -11.09 -3.40 26.66
CA GLU A 227 -9.74 -3.83 26.34
C GLU A 227 -9.26 -3.17 25.05
N LEU A 228 -7.99 -2.75 25.05
CA LEU A 228 -7.30 -2.13 23.92
C LEU A 228 -6.29 -3.09 23.31
N THR A 229 -6.26 -3.15 21.99
CA THR A 229 -5.31 -3.98 21.21
C THR A 229 -4.99 -3.32 19.87
N THR A 230 -4.16 -3.95 19.05
CA THR A 230 -3.96 -3.65 17.62
C THR A 230 -3.73 -4.95 16.88
N ALA A 231 -3.97 -4.97 15.56
CA ALA A 231 -3.60 -6.12 14.73
C ALA A 231 -2.07 -6.39 14.84
N ARG A 232 -1.24 -5.35 14.84
CA ARG A 232 0.23 -5.47 14.97
C ARG A 232 0.65 -6.18 16.26
N LYS A 233 0.03 -5.82 17.39
CA LYS A 233 0.27 -6.48 18.68
C LYS A 233 -0.15 -7.94 18.64
N GLN A 234 -1.36 -8.23 18.15
CA GLN A 234 -1.89 -9.57 18.03
C GLN A 234 -1.03 -10.48 17.13
N ILE A 235 -0.54 -9.93 15.99
CA ILE A 235 0.36 -10.65 15.07
C ILE A 235 1.67 -10.99 15.78
N ALA A 236 2.28 -10.04 16.47
CA ALA A 236 3.52 -10.25 17.23
C ALA A 236 3.34 -11.30 18.35
N GLU A 237 2.14 -11.41 18.92
CA GLU A 237 1.80 -12.39 19.97
C GLU A 237 1.29 -13.73 19.39
N GLY A 238 1.15 -13.87 18.08
CA GLY A 238 0.57 -15.07 17.44
C GLY A 238 -0.92 -15.29 17.75
N LYS A 239 -1.66 -14.19 18.05
CA LYS A 239 -3.07 -14.21 18.47
C LYS A 239 -3.99 -13.49 17.49
N TYR A 240 -3.50 -13.14 16.31
CA TYR A 240 -4.26 -12.38 15.33
C TYR A 240 -5.46 -13.19 14.80
N ASP A 241 -6.65 -12.64 14.96
CA ASP A 241 -7.90 -13.18 14.43
C ASP A 241 -8.68 -12.08 13.71
N PRO A 242 -8.61 -12.01 12.36
CA PRO A 242 -9.28 -10.97 11.58
C PRO A 242 -10.79 -11.00 11.71
N LYS A 243 -11.40 -12.17 11.99
CA LYS A 243 -12.86 -12.28 12.15
C LYS A 243 -13.31 -11.74 13.50
N ALA A 244 -12.59 -12.07 14.57
CA ALA A 244 -12.88 -11.55 15.90
C ALA A 244 -12.66 -10.03 15.95
N ASN A 245 -11.68 -9.51 15.23
CA ASN A 245 -11.40 -8.09 15.17
C ASN A 245 -12.50 -7.25 14.52
N LEU A 246 -13.37 -7.84 13.69
CA LEU A 246 -14.47 -7.10 13.06
C LEU A 246 -15.38 -6.37 14.06
N ASP A 247 -15.51 -6.85 15.28
CA ASP A 247 -16.36 -6.26 16.32
C ASP A 247 -15.62 -5.23 17.20
N LEU A 248 -14.33 -5.01 16.94
CA LEU A 248 -13.54 -3.98 17.63
C LEU A 248 -13.82 -2.60 17.02
N GLU A 249 -13.83 -1.60 17.90
CA GLU A 249 -14.01 -0.19 17.55
C GLU A 249 -12.67 0.49 17.31
N VAL A 250 -12.57 1.27 16.25
CA VAL A 250 -11.44 2.17 15.97
C VAL A 250 -11.43 3.31 17.00
N THR A 251 -10.27 3.60 17.56
CA THR A 251 -10.06 4.75 18.46
C THR A 251 -9.19 5.81 17.79
N PRO A 252 -9.18 7.07 18.28
CA PRO A 252 -8.31 8.10 17.72
C PRO A 252 -6.84 8.00 18.18
N TYR A 253 -6.46 6.96 18.92
CA TYR A 253 -5.13 6.84 19.49
C TYR A 253 -4.19 6.07 18.58
N LEU A 254 -3.13 6.73 18.12
CA LEU A 254 -2.13 6.15 17.23
C LEU A 254 -1.22 5.15 17.95
N TRP A 255 -0.83 4.11 17.19
CA TRP A 255 0.22 3.16 17.51
C TRP A 255 1.44 3.41 16.62
N THR A 256 2.65 3.40 17.15
CA THR A 256 3.88 3.71 16.39
C THR A 256 4.76 2.48 16.16
N PRO A 257 5.59 2.47 15.10
CA PRO A 257 5.81 3.56 14.12
C PRO A 257 4.64 3.71 13.16
N ALA A 258 4.30 4.95 12.83
CA ALA A 258 3.33 5.26 11.80
C ALA A 258 3.99 5.31 10.41
N THR A 259 3.25 4.94 9.38
CA THR A 259 3.78 4.61 8.05
C THR A 259 3.73 5.79 7.08
N TRP A 260 4.10 6.99 7.54
CA TRP A 260 4.32 8.16 6.70
C TRP A 260 5.80 8.37 6.44
N MET A 261 6.20 8.71 5.23
CA MET A 261 7.55 9.10 4.87
C MET A 261 8.61 8.12 5.41
N ALA A 262 9.53 8.55 6.27
CA ALA A 262 10.52 7.68 6.92
C ALA A 262 9.90 6.52 7.71
N GLY A 263 8.66 6.67 8.16
CA GLY A 263 7.90 5.63 8.83
C GLY A 263 7.64 4.40 7.96
N LYS A 264 7.53 4.54 6.64
CA LYS A 264 7.44 3.40 5.71
C LYS A 264 8.70 2.54 5.75
N GLN A 265 9.88 3.15 5.75
CA GLN A 265 11.14 2.41 5.94
C GLN A 265 11.23 1.83 7.36
N ALA A 266 10.82 2.57 8.38
CA ALA A 266 10.80 2.09 9.75
C ALA A 266 9.90 0.86 9.91
N ALA A 267 8.78 0.79 9.17
CA ALA A 267 7.90 -0.37 9.17
C ALA A 267 8.58 -1.63 8.59
N ILE A 268 9.39 -1.50 7.54
CA ILE A 268 10.21 -2.61 7.03
C ILE A 268 11.10 -3.15 8.16
N LEU A 269 11.82 -2.25 8.84
CA LEU A 269 12.78 -2.61 9.88
C LEU A 269 12.10 -3.19 11.14
N THR A 270 10.88 -2.76 11.44
CA THR A 270 10.17 -3.12 12.66
C THR A 270 9.33 -4.38 12.50
N TYR A 271 8.64 -4.53 11.36
CA TYR A 271 7.60 -5.54 11.18
C TYR A 271 7.96 -6.63 10.17
N ILE A 272 8.96 -6.41 9.31
CA ILE A 272 9.33 -7.38 8.27
C ILE A 272 10.71 -7.97 8.55
N ASP A 273 11.77 -7.22 8.31
CA ASP A 273 13.15 -7.68 8.53
C ASP A 273 14.09 -6.51 8.81
N ARG A 274 14.94 -6.66 9.84
CA ARG A 274 15.91 -5.63 10.20
C ARG A 274 17.09 -5.53 9.24
N TRP A 275 17.42 -6.61 8.55
CA TRP A 275 18.66 -6.73 7.80
C TRP A 275 18.43 -6.99 6.32
N LYS A 276 17.53 -7.90 6.01
CA LYS A 276 17.17 -8.22 4.63
C LYS A 276 16.29 -7.12 4.05
N ARG A 277 16.62 -6.69 2.84
CA ARG A 277 15.85 -5.67 2.11
C ARG A 277 14.93 -6.32 1.08
N PRO A 278 13.81 -5.68 0.75
CA PRO A 278 12.92 -6.16 -0.31
C PRO A 278 13.61 -6.12 -1.66
N VAL A 279 13.33 -7.12 -2.48
CA VAL A 279 13.85 -7.18 -3.85
C VAL A 279 13.06 -6.29 -4.82
N LEU A 280 11.90 -5.82 -4.40
CA LEU A 280 11.08 -4.85 -5.12
C LEU A 280 10.41 -3.92 -4.12
N VAL A 281 10.46 -2.62 -4.40
CA VAL A 281 9.69 -1.59 -3.70
C VAL A 281 8.90 -0.78 -4.73
N ALA A 282 7.60 -0.65 -4.51
CA ALA A 282 6.70 0.09 -5.37
C ALA A 282 6.11 1.32 -4.68
N GLY A 283 6.02 2.45 -5.40
CA GLY A 283 5.46 3.70 -4.91
C GLY A 283 5.05 4.65 -6.05
N ASP A 284 4.45 5.79 -5.69
CA ASP A 284 3.96 6.81 -6.64
C ASP A 284 4.14 8.25 -6.15
N THR A 285 4.36 8.46 -4.86
CA THR A 285 4.47 9.80 -4.25
C THR A 285 5.86 9.98 -3.63
N PRO A 286 6.71 10.89 -4.19
CA PRO A 286 8.14 10.97 -3.83
C PRO A 286 8.37 11.21 -2.34
N ASP A 287 7.66 12.14 -1.71
CA ASP A 287 7.84 12.47 -0.30
C ASP A 287 7.38 11.32 0.61
N SER A 288 6.29 10.64 0.25
CA SER A 288 5.76 9.51 1.03
C SER A 288 6.61 8.24 0.88
N ASP A 289 7.02 7.89 -0.35
CA ASP A 289 7.61 6.59 -0.67
C ASP A 289 9.14 6.64 -0.78
N GLY A 290 9.71 7.83 -0.92
CA GLY A 290 11.14 8.03 -1.20
C GLY A 290 12.04 7.30 -0.21
N TYR A 291 11.75 7.35 1.09
CA TYR A 291 12.55 6.66 2.09
C TYR A 291 12.61 5.15 1.87
N MET A 292 11.48 4.49 1.60
CA MET A 292 11.50 3.04 1.35
C MET A 292 12.07 2.70 -0.03
N LEU A 293 11.85 3.55 -1.05
CA LEU A 293 12.43 3.37 -2.37
C LEU A 293 13.97 3.47 -2.33
N PHE A 294 14.53 4.57 -1.83
CA PHE A 294 15.97 4.82 -1.89
C PHE A 294 16.78 4.12 -0.81
N ASN A 295 16.21 3.87 0.37
CA ASN A 295 16.92 3.27 1.50
C ASN A 295 16.41 1.88 1.88
N GLY A 296 15.20 1.52 1.44
CA GLY A 296 14.55 0.24 1.74
C GLY A 296 14.84 -0.84 0.72
N THR A 297 15.13 -0.51 -0.55
CA THR A 297 15.33 -1.48 -1.63
C THR A 297 16.69 -2.19 -1.54
N ALA A 298 16.74 -3.48 -1.87
CA ALA A 298 17.97 -4.25 -1.96
C ALA A 298 18.91 -3.72 -3.06
N GLU A 299 20.22 -3.97 -2.97
CA GLU A 299 21.24 -3.44 -3.90
C GLU A 299 20.93 -3.76 -5.38
N HIS A 300 20.35 -4.92 -5.66
CA HIS A 300 19.93 -5.35 -7.00
C HIS A 300 18.41 -5.51 -7.09
N GLY A 301 17.70 -4.78 -6.25
CA GLY A 301 16.24 -4.76 -6.25
C GLY A 301 15.68 -3.76 -7.26
N VAL A 302 14.43 -3.95 -7.64
CA VAL A 302 13.71 -3.09 -8.58
C VAL A 302 12.97 -1.99 -7.83
N HIS A 303 13.11 -0.76 -8.31
CA HIS A 303 12.30 0.38 -7.92
C HIS A 303 11.13 0.49 -8.92
N LEU A 304 9.92 0.16 -8.49
CA LEU A 304 8.72 0.25 -9.31
C LEU A 304 8.01 1.58 -9.04
N TRP A 305 7.86 2.39 -10.08
CA TRP A 305 7.25 3.70 -9.99
C TRP A 305 5.98 3.81 -10.83
N ILE A 306 4.87 4.20 -10.18
CA ILE A 306 3.61 4.50 -10.87
C ILE A 306 3.56 6.00 -11.16
N ASN A 307 3.95 6.37 -12.37
CA ASN A 307 4.05 7.76 -12.81
C ASN A 307 2.66 8.34 -13.13
N ARG A 308 1.97 8.84 -12.10
CA ARG A 308 0.62 9.42 -12.25
C ARG A 308 0.58 10.92 -12.43
N LYS A 309 1.67 11.63 -12.14
CA LYS A 309 1.75 13.11 -12.24
C LYS A 309 3.13 13.53 -12.71
N ALA A 310 3.20 14.40 -13.73
CA ALA A 310 4.47 14.96 -14.22
C ALA A 310 5.28 15.62 -13.10
N LYS A 311 4.64 16.41 -12.23
CA LYS A 311 5.29 17.04 -11.06
C LYS A 311 6.02 16.02 -10.18
N TYR A 312 5.43 14.85 -9.94
CA TYR A 312 6.05 13.80 -9.12
C TYR A 312 7.20 13.12 -9.83
N MET A 313 7.12 12.98 -11.15
CA MET A 313 8.23 12.46 -11.94
C MET A 313 9.43 13.42 -11.94
N ASP A 314 9.19 14.72 -12.03
CA ASP A 314 10.24 15.74 -11.96
C ASP A 314 10.91 15.74 -10.57
N GLN A 315 10.13 15.66 -9.50
CA GLN A 315 10.62 15.54 -8.12
C GLN A 315 11.43 14.25 -7.94
N LEU A 316 10.93 13.10 -8.40
CA LEU A 316 11.63 11.82 -8.34
C LEU A 316 12.98 11.90 -9.05
N ASN A 317 13.05 12.49 -10.24
CA ASN A 317 14.30 12.68 -10.98
C ASN A 317 15.33 13.50 -10.18
N GLY A 318 14.89 14.54 -9.51
CA GLY A 318 15.73 15.32 -8.58
C GLY A 318 16.25 14.46 -7.43
N MET A 319 15.38 13.68 -6.79
CA MET A 319 15.75 12.78 -5.70
C MET A 319 16.73 11.68 -6.16
N ILE A 320 16.55 11.10 -7.35
CA ILE A 320 17.47 10.12 -7.93
C ILE A 320 18.89 10.72 -8.01
N GLN A 321 19.02 11.94 -8.53
CA GLN A 321 20.31 12.63 -8.64
C GLN A 321 20.94 12.90 -7.27
N GLU A 322 20.15 13.43 -6.33
CA GLU A 322 20.59 13.74 -4.98
C GLU A 322 21.04 12.49 -4.21
N HIS A 323 20.23 11.44 -4.21
CA HIS A 323 20.55 10.18 -3.53
C HIS A 323 21.75 9.48 -4.15
N SER A 324 21.89 9.47 -5.49
CA SER A 324 23.06 8.91 -6.16
C SER A 324 24.34 9.62 -5.75
N ALA A 325 24.31 10.96 -5.72
CA ALA A 325 25.44 11.76 -5.27
C ALA A 325 25.77 11.54 -3.78
N ALA A 326 24.75 11.44 -2.94
CA ALA A 326 24.92 11.18 -1.50
C ALA A 326 25.49 9.78 -1.24
N GLN A 327 25.03 8.75 -1.93
CA GLN A 327 25.55 7.38 -1.84
C GLN A 327 27.03 7.35 -2.26
N ALA A 328 27.39 7.95 -3.40
CA ALA A 328 28.77 8.03 -3.88
C ALA A 328 29.69 8.77 -2.88
N LYS A 329 29.23 9.90 -2.33
CA LYS A 329 29.94 10.68 -1.32
C LYS A 329 30.18 9.88 -0.03
N ALA A 330 29.22 9.04 0.35
CA ALA A 330 29.31 8.19 1.54
C ALA A 330 30.12 6.92 1.31
N GLY A 331 30.63 6.66 0.10
CA GLY A 331 31.34 5.43 -0.25
C GLY A 331 30.44 4.19 -0.28
N LEU A 332 29.14 4.39 -0.46
CA LEU A 332 28.13 3.32 -0.57
C LEU A 332 27.95 2.91 -2.05
N PRO A 333 27.46 1.70 -2.33
CA PRO A 333 27.00 1.34 -3.66
C PRO A 333 25.95 2.35 -4.15
N VAL A 334 26.11 2.85 -5.37
CA VAL A 334 25.13 3.73 -6.00
C VAL A 334 24.02 2.86 -6.58
N THR A 335 22.84 2.90 -5.96
CA THR A 335 21.64 2.15 -6.34
C THR A 335 20.49 3.04 -6.76
N ALA A 336 20.50 4.30 -6.35
CA ALA A 336 19.40 5.24 -6.52
C ALA A 336 19.02 5.50 -8.00
N ASP A 337 19.97 5.36 -8.93
CA ASP A 337 19.79 5.57 -10.37
C ASP A 337 19.60 4.26 -11.17
N LYS A 338 19.45 3.12 -10.49
CA LYS A 338 19.41 1.80 -11.13
C LYS A 338 18.09 1.07 -10.96
N ASP A 339 17.83 0.15 -11.89
CA ASP A 339 16.75 -0.84 -11.83
C ASP A 339 15.36 -0.24 -11.63
N TRP A 340 15.07 0.87 -12.28
CA TRP A 340 13.76 1.50 -12.29
C TRP A 340 12.86 0.87 -13.34
N VAL A 341 11.65 0.48 -12.91
CA VAL A 341 10.49 0.17 -13.76
C VAL A 341 9.49 1.30 -13.58
N ILE A 342 9.27 2.08 -14.64
CA ILE A 342 8.38 3.25 -14.61
C ILE A 342 7.22 2.97 -15.56
N VAL A 343 6.00 3.02 -15.03
CA VAL A 343 4.76 2.84 -15.80
C VAL A 343 3.73 3.90 -15.40
N THR A 344 2.76 4.17 -16.30
CA THR A 344 1.63 5.01 -15.95
C THR A 344 0.43 4.17 -15.50
N PRO A 345 -0.53 4.76 -14.75
CA PRO A 345 -1.76 4.07 -14.36
C PRO A 345 -2.50 3.41 -15.54
N GLU A 346 -2.54 4.07 -16.69
CA GLU A 346 -3.24 3.61 -17.89
C GLU A 346 -2.60 2.36 -18.52
N GLN A 347 -1.32 2.14 -18.27
CA GLN A 347 -0.56 1.01 -18.80
C GLN A 347 -0.79 -0.30 -18.04
N ILE A 348 -1.35 -0.24 -16.83
CA ILE A 348 -1.53 -1.38 -15.92
C ILE A 348 -2.97 -1.54 -15.43
N GLN A 349 -3.91 -0.81 -16.04
CA GLN A 349 -5.35 -0.82 -15.72
C GLN A 349 -6.04 -2.14 -16.05
#